data_a03c2d73a23509d3b0dd877e0d9f5896
#
_entry.id   a03c2d73a23509d3b0dd877e0d9f5896
#
_cell.length_a   1.000
_cell.length_b   1.000
_cell.length_c   1.000
_cell.angle_alpha   90.00
_cell.angle_beta   90.00
_cell.angle_gamma   90.00
#
_symmetry.space_group_name_H-M   'P 1'
#
loop_
_entity.id
_entity.type
_entity.pdbx_description
1 polymer ?
#
loop_
_entity_poly.entity_id
_entity_poly.type
_entity_poly.pdbx_seq_one_letter_code
_entity_poly.pdbx_strand_id
1 'polypeptide(L)' 'MVTPRGCDSAKVISVIVTRALKGSGTESDPVREVIQYWDFDGNLLAEHDSVNERF' A
#
# COMPACT_ATOMS: atom_id res chain seq x y z
N MET A 1 6.87 -13.38 -10.22
CA MET A 1 6.68 -12.01 -10.75
C MET A 1 6.76 -12.03 -12.25
N VAL A 2 5.84 -11.35 -12.87
CA VAL A 2 5.91 -11.18 -14.32
C VAL A 2 6.95 -10.14 -14.63
N THR A 3 7.93 -10.52 -15.42
CA THR A 3 8.91 -9.56 -15.87
C THR A 3 8.31 -8.76 -17.01
N PRO A 4 8.22 -7.45 -16.89
CA PRO A 4 7.69 -6.66 -17.98
C PRO A 4 8.61 -6.79 -19.20
N ARG A 5 7.99 -6.88 -20.33
CA ARG A 5 8.73 -6.97 -21.57
C ARG A 5 9.38 -5.63 -21.91
N GLY A 6 8.94 -4.62 -21.23
CA GLY A 6 9.43 -3.27 -21.34
C GLY A 6 8.44 -2.34 -20.71
N CYS A 7 8.86 -1.14 -20.47
CA CYS A 7 8.00 -0.08 -19.98
C CYS A 7 7.73 0.86 -21.13
N ASP A 8 6.47 1.12 -21.40
CA ASP A 8 6.12 2.14 -22.37
C ASP A 8 6.44 3.52 -21.84
N SER A 9 6.35 3.69 -20.53
CA SER A 9 6.76 4.93 -19.88
C SER A 9 7.03 4.68 -18.42
N ALA A 10 7.82 5.57 -17.83
CA ALA A 10 8.07 5.58 -16.40
C ALA A 10 8.26 7.03 -15.97
N LYS A 11 7.75 7.38 -14.80
CA LYS A 11 7.90 8.72 -14.27
C LYS A 11 7.82 8.69 -12.75
N VAL A 12 8.41 9.71 -12.14
CA VAL A 12 8.32 9.92 -10.69
C VAL A 12 7.14 10.84 -10.43
N ILE A 13 6.31 10.45 -9.50
CA ILE A 13 5.18 11.27 -9.06
C ILE A 13 5.25 11.48 -7.56
N SER A 14 4.58 12.51 -7.08
CA SER A 14 4.47 12.77 -5.65
C SER A 14 3.17 12.18 -5.13
N VAL A 15 3.22 11.56 -3.96
CA VAL A 15 2.05 10.95 -3.34
C VAL A 15 2.01 11.35 -1.87
N ILE A 16 0.83 11.25 -1.28
CA ILE A 16 0.63 11.41 0.15
C ILE A 16 0.70 10.02 0.76
N VAL A 17 1.57 9.86 1.75
CA VAL A 17 1.72 8.59 2.47
C VAL A 17 1.07 8.73 3.82
N THR A 18 0.16 7.83 4.15
CA THR A 18 -0.45 7.77 5.47
C THR A 18 -0.12 6.45 6.12
N ARG A 19 0.05 6.48 7.44
CA ARG A 19 0.30 5.30 8.25
C ARG A 19 -0.71 5.28 9.37
N ALA A 20 -1.33 4.13 9.59
CA ALA A 20 -2.33 3.98 10.63
C ALA A 20 -2.27 2.58 11.20
N LEU A 21 -2.63 2.46 12.47
CA LEU A 21 -2.79 1.16 13.08
C LEU A 21 -4.18 0.65 12.77
N LYS A 22 -4.26 -0.61 12.42
CA LYS A 22 -5.50 -1.32 12.18
C LYS A 22 -5.50 -2.62 12.94
N GLY A 23 -6.68 -3.13 13.20
CA GLY A 23 -6.84 -4.42 13.82
C GLY A 23 -7.48 -4.31 15.20
N SER A 24 -8.22 -5.36 15.58
CA SER A 24 -8.88 -5.42 16.88
C SER A 24 -8.00 -5.99 17.99
N GLY A 25 -6.83 -6.50 17.64
CA GLY A 25 -5.91 -7.10 18.59
C GLY A 25 -6.13 -8.58 18.82
N THR A 26 -6.90 -9.23 17.96
CA THR A 26 -7.14 -10.67 18.04
C THR A 26 -6.16 -11.43 17.17
N GLU A 27 -6.10 -12.75 17.31
CA GLU A 27 -5.24 -13.58 16.47
C GLU A 27 -5.58 -13.47 14.99
N SER A 28 -6.88 -13.38 14.69
CA SER A 28 -7.33 -13.29 13.31
C SER A 28 -7.26 -11.87 12.76
N ASP A 29 -7.11 -10.89 13.64
CA ASP A 29 -7.07 -9.48 13.27
C ASP A 29 -6.08 -8.74 14.16
N PRO A 30 -4.78 -9.03 14.03
CA PRO A 30 -3.77 -8.42 14.90
C PRO A 30 -3.63 -6.94 14.59
N VAL A 31 -3.19 -6.20 15.58
CA VAL A 31 -2.83 -4.80 15.39
C VAL A 31 -1.58 -4.73 14.51
N ARG A 32 -1.64 -3.95 13.45
CA ARG A 32 -0.52 -3.77 12.53
C ARG A 32 -0.59 -2.40 11.90
N GLU A 33 0.53 -2.00 11.34
CA GLU A 33 0.61 -0.74 10.62
C GLU A 33 0.18 -0.97 9.18
N VAL A 34 -0.69 -0.11 8.69
CA VAL A 34 -1.11 -0.11 7.30
C VAL A 34 -0.63 1.19 6.69
N ILE A 35 0.04 1.08 5.54
CA ILE A 35 0.56 2.23 4.81
C ILE A 35 -0.30 2.40 3.57
N GLN A 36 -0.76 3.62 3.35
CA GLN A 36 -1.61 3.94 2.21
C GLN A 36 -0.99 5.09 1.44
N TYR A 37 -1.13 5.02 0.14
CA TYR A 37 -0.61 6.02 -0.79
C TYR A 37 -1.78 6.65 -1.52
N TRP A 38 -1.85 7.97 -1.48
CA TRP A 38 -2.96 8.75 -2.01
C TRP A 38 -2.45 9.77 -3.00
N ASP A 39 -3.26 10.14 -3.98
CA ASP A 39 -2.97 11.30 -4.78
C ASP A 39 -3.44 12.57 -4.05
N PHE A 40 -3.17 13.72 -4.65
CA PHE A 40 -3.54 14.99 -4.02
C PHE A 40 -5.03 15.30 -4.13
N ASP A 41 -5.76 14.52 -4.88
CA ASP A 41 -7.22 14.65 -5.00
C ASP A 41 -7.96 13.74 -4.02
N GLY A 42 -7.23 12.96 -3.22
CA GLY A 42 -7.83 12.10 -2.22
C GLY A 42 -8.17 10.71 -2.71
N ASN A 43 -7.64 10.29 -3.84
CA ASN A 43 -7.87 8.94 -4.36
C ASN A 43 -6.81 7.98 -3.83
N LEU A 44 -7.24 6.84 -3.33
CA LEU A 44 -6.32 5.80 -2.87
C LEU A 44 -5.66 5.14 -4.07
N LEU A 45 -4.34 5.17 -4.09
CA LEU A 45 -3.55 4.60 -5.18
C LEU A 45 -3.05 3.21 -4.85
N ALA A 46 -2.65 2.97 -3.60
CA ALA A 46 -2.11 1.69 -3.17
C ALA A 46 -2.23 1.57 -1.67
N GLU A 47 -2.23 0.34 -1.18
CA GLU A 47 -2.25 0.05 0.23
C GLU A 47 -1.31 -1.11 0.52
N HIS A 48 -0.55 -0.99 1.60
CA HIS A 48 0.35 -2.03 2.07
C HIS A 48 -0.08 -2.43 3.47
N ASP A 49 -0.56 -3.66 3.63
CA ASP A 49 -0.98 -4.23 4.89
C ASP A 49 -0.11 -5.44 5.17
N SER A 50 0.69 -5.38 6.23
CA SER A 50 1.67 -6.42 6.52
C SER A 50 1.02 -7.79 6.79
N VAL A 51 -0.23 -7.82 7.24
CA VAL A 51 -0.93 -9.08 7.47
C VAL A 51 -1.27 -9.77 6.16
N ASN A 52 -1.58 -9.01 5.14
CA ASN A 52 -1.97 -9.54 3.84
C ASN A 52 -0.81 -9.68 2.88
N GLU A 53 0.38 -9.33 3.32
CA GLU A 53 1.56 -9.41 2.48
C GLU A 53 1.98 -10.86 2.30
N ARG A 54 2.25 -11.24 1.05
CA ARG A 54 2.69 -12.58 0.68
C ARG A 54 3.92 -12.50 -0.19
N PHE A 55 4.87 -13.29 0.14
CA PHE A 55 6.09 -13.41 -0.65
C PHE A 55 6.32 -14.85 -1.07
#